data_d9aba2c65befd9eea23bbeb1277176b0
#
_entry.id   d9aba2c65befd9eea23bbeb1277176b0
#
_cell.length_a   1.000
_cell.length_b   1.000
_cell.length_c   1.000
_cell.angle_alpha   90.00
_cell.angle_beta   90.00
_cell.angle_gamma   90.00
#
_symmetry.space_group_name_H-M   'P 1'
#
loop_
_entity.id
_entity.type
_entity.pdbx_description
1 polymer ?
#
loop_
_entity_poly.entity_id
_entity_poly.type
_entity_poly.pdbx_seq_one_letter_code
_entity_poly.pdbx_strand_id
1 'polypeptide(L)' 'MTGEWIWFRENGELMQTGQFINDKKAGLWKRYHPNGELSADGEYLNDKKVGEWKTYDTGGDLIKTIKFKKIE' A
#
# COMPACT_ATOMS: atom_id res chain seq x y z
N MET A 1 -2.87 -18.06 4.32
CA MET A 1 -2.14 -17.58 3.13
C MET A 1 -1.03 -16.65 3.58
N THR A 2 0.16 -16.87 3.08
CA THR A 2 1.32 -16.04 3.43
C THR A 2 2.11 -15.76 2.16
N GLY A 3 2.56 -14.53 1.99
CA GLY A 3 3.36 -14.15 0.85
C GLY A 3 2.98 -12.83 0.25
N GLU A 4 3.69 -12.46 -0.81
CA GLU A 4 3.48 -11.21 -1.52
C GLU A 4 2.42 -11.36 -2.60
N TRP A 5 1.56 -10.36 -2.70
CA TRP A 5 0.53 -10.31 -3.72
C TRP A 5 0.67 -9.06 -4.56
N ILE A 6 0.45 -9.21 -5.87
CA ILE A 6 0.52 -8.13 -6.83
C ILE A 6 -0.79 -8.11 -7.61
N TRP A 7 -1.44 -6.95 -7.64
CA TRP A 7 -2.69 -6.77 -8.38
C TRP A 7 -2.42 -5.89 -9.59
N PHE A 8 -2.98 -6.31 -10.74
CA PHE A 8 -2.85 -5.58 -11.99
C PHE A 8 -4.22 -5.07 -12.44
N ARG A 9 -4.20 -3.96 -13.17
CA ARG A 9 -5.41 -3.44 -13.82
C ARG A 9 -5.68 -4.24 -15.08
N GLU A 10 -6.89 -4.10 -15.64
CA GLU A 10 -7.27 -4.77 -16.89
C GLU A 10 -6.31 -4.46 -18.03
N ASN A 11 -5.76 -3.25 -18.06
CA ASN A 11 -4.80 -2.85 -19.09
C ASN A 11 -3.39 -3.40 -18.86
N GLY A 12 -3.19 -4.21 -17.81
CA GLY A 12 -1.91 -4.81 -17.49
C GLY A 12 -1.01 -3.96 -16.60
N GLU A 13 -1.42 -2.76 -16.23
CA GLU A 13 -0.62 -1.91 -15.37
C GLU A 13 -0.75 -2.29 -13.90
N LEU A 14 0.33 -2.09 -13.15
CA LEU A 14 0.37 -2.39 -11.72
C LEU A 14 -0.60 -1.51 -10.95
N MET A 15 -1.48 -2.13 -10.18
CA MET A 15 -2.46 -1.43 -9.37
C MET A 15 -2.03 -1.29 -7.93
N GLN A 16 -1.65 -2.39 -7.30
CA GLN A 16 -1.17 -2.35 -5.92
C GLN A 16 -0.35 -3.60 -5.60
N THR A 17 0.49 -3.49 -4.59
CA THR A 17 1.24 -4.61 -4.05
C THR A 17 1.05 -4.68 -2.55
N GLY A 18 1.20 -5.86 -1.98
CA GLY A 18 1.08 -6.04 -0.56
C GLY A 18 1.54 -7.42 -0.12
N GLN A 19 1.51 -7.62 1.17
CA GLN A 19 1.92 -8.89 1.77
C GLN A 19 0.85 -9.39 2.73
N PHE A 20 0.75 -10.72 2.84
CA PHE A 20 -0.15 -11.37 3.78
C PHE A 20 0.63 -12.30 4.68
N ILE A 21 0.24 -12.34 5.95
CA ILE A 21 0.75 -13.30 6.92
C ILE A 21 -0.48 -13.90 7.61
N ASN A 22 -0.64 -15.23 7.50
CA ASN A 22 -1.78 -15.94 8.07
C ASN A 22 -3.12 -15.30 7.67
N ASP A 23 -3.28 -15.02 6.38
CA ASP A 23 -4.49 -14.42 5.78
C ASP A 23 -4.78 -12.98 6.20
N LYS A 24 -3.83 -12.32 6.85
CA LYS A 24 -3.97 -10.94 7.28
C LYS A 24 -2.96 -10.05 6.56
N LYS A 25 -3.38 -8.83 6.28
CA LYS A 25 -2.49 -7.85 5.66
C LYS A 25 -1.34 -7.53 6.61
N ALA A 26 -0.13 -7.50 6.07
CA ALA A 26 1.08 -7.21 6.85
C ALA A 26 2.15 -6.60 5.95
N GLY A 27 3.14 -5.94 6.56
CA GLY A 27 4.26 -5.37 5.83
C GLY A 27 3.90 -4.20 4.97
N LEU A 28 4.73 -3.91 3.98
CA LEU A 28 4.54 -2.75 3.11
C LEU A 28 3.44 -2.98 2.08
N TRP A 29 2.57 -1.97 1.94
CA TRP A 29 1.52 -1.96 0.94
C TRP A 29 1.64 -0.69 0.12
N LYS A 30 1.59 -0.84 -1.22
CA LYS A 30 1.70 0.27 -2.16
C LYS A 30 0.55 0.25 -3.14
N ARG A 31 0.02 1.44 -3.44
CA ARG A 31 -0.99 1.61 -4.49
C ARG A 31 -0.45 2.54 -5.55
N TYR A 32 -0.91 2.32 -6.77
CA TYR A 32 -0.45 3.11 -7.92
C TYR A 32 -1.63 3.74 -8.64
N HIS A 33 -1.39 4.94 -9.18
CA HIS A 33 -2.34 5.62 -10.04
C HIS A 33 -2.37 4.97 -11.42
N PRO A 34 -3.44 5.22 -12.21
CA PRO A 34 -3.52 4.68 -13.57
C PRO A 34 -2.35 5.06 -14.47
N ASN A 35 -1.67 6.17 -14.18
CA ASN A 35 -0.50 6.61 -14.96
C ASN A 35 0.80 5.94 -14.50
N GLY A 36 0.73 5.02 -13.54
CA GLY A 36 1.90 4.30 -13.04
C GLY A 36 2.61 4.96 -11.87
N GLU A 37 2.23 6.17 -11.49
CA GLU A 37 2.84 6.86 -10.36
C GLU A 37 2.32 6.29 -9.03
N LEU A 38 3.16 6.35 -8.00
CA LEU A 38 2.78 5.88 -6.67
C LEU A 38 1.65 6.75 -6.13
N SER A 39 0.55 6.11 -5.73
CA SER A 39 -0.61 6.79 -5.18
C SER A 39 -0.54 6.88 -3.66
N ALA A 40 -0.16 5.78 -3.03
CA ALA A 40 -0.08 5.73 -1.57
C ALA A 40 0.83 4.59 -1.17
N ASP A 41 1.48 4.74 -0.02
CA ASP A 41 2.22 3.63 0.57
C ASP A 41 2.09 3.67 2.08
N GLY A 42 2.26 2.53 2.69
CA GLY A 42 2.18 2.41 4.13
C GLY A 42 2.41 0.99 4.58
N GLU A 43 2.15 0.76 5.84
CA GLU A 43 2.41 -0.52 6.47
C GLU A 43 1.15 -1.05 7.15
N TYR A 44 0.95 -2.37 7.07
CA TYR A 44 -0.12 -3.06 7.77
C TYR A 44 0.46 -4.02 8.81
N LEU A 45 -0.28 -4.19 9.89
CA LEU A 45 0.00 -5.20 10.90
C LEU A 45 -1.35 -5.79 11.33
N ASN A 46 -1.53 -7.09 11.09
CA ASN A 46 -2.79 -7.79 11.39
C ASN A 46 -4.01 -7.06 10.83
N ASP A 47 -3.98 -6.71 9.54
CA ASP A 47 -5.05 -6.00 8.83
C ASP A 47 -5.25 -4.54 9.26
N LYS A 48 -4.39 -4.01 10.11
CA LYS A 48 -4.52 -2.64 10.59
C LYS A 48 -3.40 -1.76 10.04
N LYS A 49 -3.75 -0.54 9.68
CA LYS A 49 -2.76 0.43 9.24
C LYS A 49 -1.89 0.85 10.42
N VAL A 50 -0.57 0.84 10.24
CA VAL A 50 0.39 1.26 11.27
C VAL A 50 1.50 2.08 10.63
N GLY A 51 2.19 2.88 11.44
CA GLY A 51 3.30 3.68 10.96
C GLY A 51 2.84 4.87 10.14
N GLU A 52 3.70 5.32 9.24
CA GLU A 52 3.42 6.47 8.40
C GLU A 52 2.78 6.05 7.09
N TRP A 53 1.63 6.62 6.80
CA TRP A 53 0.93 6.41 5.52
C TRP A 53 1.02 7.67 4.69
N LYS A 54 1.57 7.57 3.51
CA LYS A 54 1.76 8.70 2.60
C LYS A 54 0.85 8.57 1.39
N THR A 55 0.28 9.71 0.99
CA THR A 55 -0.58 9.79 -0.18
C THR A 55 0.02 10.76 -1.18
N TYR A 56 0.03 10.38 -2.45
CA TYR A 56 0.64 11.16 -3.52
C TYR A 56 -0.39 11.48 -4.59
N ASP A 57 -0.21 12.62 -5.28
CA ASP A 57 -1.08 12.97 -6.39
C ASP A 57 -0.62 12.27 -7.68
N THR A 58 -1.32 12.52 -8.78
CA THR A 58 -1.00 11.89 -10.07
C THR A 58 0.33 12.32 -10.65
N GLY A 59 0.90 13.42 -10.15
CA GLY A 59 2.23 13.87 -10.54
C GLY A 59 3.36 13.33 -9.68
N GLY A 60 3.02 12.53 -8.66
CA GLY A 60 4.01 11.96 -7.76
C GLY A 60 4.35 12.82 -6.55
N ASP A 61 3.66 13.94 -6.36
CA ASP A 61 3.92 14.83 -5.24
C ASP A 61 3.17 14.40 -3.98
N LEU A 62 3.85 14.46 -2.85
CA LEU A 62 3.27 14.11 -1.56
C LEU A 62 2.16 15.10 -1.20
N ILE A 63 0.94 14.58 -1.00
CA ILE A 63 -0.22 15.41 -0.65
C ILE A 63 -0.51 15.35 0.85
N LYS A 64 -0.32 14.17 1.43
CA LYS A 64 -0.77 13.94 2.81
C LYS A 64 0.05 12.87 3.47
N THR A 65 0.30 13.03 4.76
CA THR A 65 0.94 12.02 5.59
C THR A 65 0.07 11.83 6.84
N ILE A 66 -0.26 10.57 7.12
CA ILE A 66 -1.03 10.20 8.31
C ILE A 66 -0.18 9.22 9.11
N LYS A 67 -0.06 9.51 10.40
CA LYS A 67 0.69 8.61 11.28
C LYS A 67 -0.27 7.79 12.12
N PHE A 68 -0.08 6.48 12.07
CA PHE A 68 -0.85 5.53 12.87
C PHE A 68 0.04 4.95 13.96
N LYS A 69 -0.55 4.72 15.11
CA LYS A 69 0.18 4.11 16.21
C LYS A 69 0.48 2.66 15.88
N LYS A 70 1.75 2.28 16.06
CA LYS A 70 2.15 0.88 15.92
C LYS A 70 1.77 0.17 17.21
N ILE A 71 0.97 -0.90 17.07
CA ILE A 71 0.57 -1.73 18.19
C ILE A 71 1.44 -2.97 18.17
N GLU A 72 2.18 -3.20 19.22
CA GLU A 72 3.03 -4.39 19.36
C GLU A 72 2.31 -5.48 20.13
#